data_28eef558811c648576f9624b0c7a2f25
#
_entry.id   28eef558811c648576f9624b0c7a2f25
#
_cell.length_a   1.000
_cell.length_b   1.000
_cell.length_c   1.000
_cell.angle_alpha   90.00
_cell.angle_beta   90.00
_cell.angle_gamma   90.00
#
_symmetry.space_group_name_H-M   'P 1'
#
loop_
_entity.id
_entity.type
_entity.pdbx_description
1 polymer ?
#
loop_
_entity_poly.entity_id
_entity_poly.type
_entity_poly.pdbx_seq_one_letter_code
_entity_poly.pdbx_strand_id
1 'polypeptide(L)'
;IKGGTDVLFSPYLLHRHPDFWHQPEVFDPSRFDEAAQRERHTFAYIPFGGGPRLCLGNNFALMEAVFIVAMTSQRFRLNLTENAKIEPLTGLTMKPKHGVPVILQRRLAVDKAR
;
A
#
# COMPACT_ATOMS: atom_id res chain seq x y z
N ILE A 1 27.54 15.67 2.05
CA ILE A 1 26.49 16.47 2.68
C ILE A 1 27.10 17.14 3.90
N LYS A 2 26.92 18.46 4.04
CA LYS A 2 27.49 19.21 5.18
C LYS A 2 26.73 18.83 6.48
N GLY A 3 27.42 18.87 7.63
CA GLY A 3 26.79 18.73 8.93
C GLY A 3 25.66 19.75 9.12
N GLY A 4 24.53 19.35 9.70
CA GLY A 4 23.35 20.19 9.89
C GLY A 4 22.42 20.32 8.68
N THR A 5 22.69 19.61 7.58
CA THR A 5 21.80 19.58 6.43
C THR A 5 20.64 18.61 6.69
N ASP A 6 19.42 19.09 6.53
CA ASP A 6 18.24 18.22 6.51
C ASP A 6 18.17 17.46 5.19
N VAL A 7 18.00 16.16 5.25
CA VAL A 7 17.84 15.28 4.09
C VAL A 7 16.43 14.68 4.13
N LEU A 8 15.61 15.02 3.15
CA LEU A 8 14.26 14.51 3.02
C LEU A 8 14.19 13.56 1.82
N PHE A 9 13.59 12.40 1.99
CA PHE A 9 13.21 11.53 0.89
C PHE A 9 11.73 11.15 0.99
N SER A 10 11.10 10.97 -0.16
CA SER A 10 9.68 10.67 -0.24
C SER A 10 9.45 9.25 -0.77
N PRO A 11 8.99 8.32 0.06
CA PRO A 11 8.57 6.99 -0.42
C PRO A 11 7.49 7.07 -1.49
N TYR A 12 6.59 8.05 -1.41
CA TYR A 12 5.54 8.25 -2.41
C TYR A 12 6.09 8.49 -3.81
N LEU A 13 7.10 9.36 -3.94
CA LEU A 13 7.76 9.63 -5.21
C LEU A 13 8.63 8.47 -5.66
N LEU A 14 9.38 7.87 -4.73
CA LEU A 14 10.25 6.75 -5.03
C LEU A 14 9.46 5.52 -5.54
N HIS A 15 8.33 5.21 -4.91
CA HIS A 15 7.48 4.09 -5.30
C HIS A 15 6.69 4.35 -6.60
N ARG A 16 6.88 5.52 -7.23
CA ARG A 16 6.34 5.90 -8.54
C ARG A 16 7.40 6.32 -9.53
N HIS A 17 8.67 6.18 -9.17
CA HIS A 17 9.76 6.60 -10.06
C HIS A 17 9.82 5.68 -11.27
N PRO A 18 9.75 6.21 -12.51
CA PRO A 18 9.64 5.40 -13.73
C PRO A 18 10.84 4.49 -13.99
N ASP A 19 12.03 4.84 -13.49
CA ASP A 19 13.24 4.01 -13.63
C ASP A 19 13.15 2.69 -12.82
N PHE A 20 12.31 2.64 -11.80
CA PHE A 20 12.16 1.48 -10.92
C PHE A 20 10.81 0.79 -11.08
N TRP A 21 9.80 1.50 -11.60
CA TRP A 21 8.43 1.02 -11.64
C TRP A 21 7.83 1.24 -13.02
N HIS A 22 7.61 0.16 -13.76
CA HIS A 22 6.89 0.22 -15.02
C HIS A 22 5.41 0.58 -14.76
N GLN A 23 4.87 1.57 -15.49
CA GLN A 23 3.49 2.06 -15.33
C GLN A 23 3.11 2.29 -13.85
N PRO A 24 3.80 3.17 -13.11
CA PRO A 24 3.70 3.27 -11.64
C PRO A 24 2.30 3.62 -11.13
N GLU A 25 1.45 4.22 -11.95
CA GLU A 25 0.07 4.59 -11.57
C GLU A 25 -0.94 3.43 -11.77
N VAL A 26 -0.52 2.34 -12.38
CA VAL A 26 -1.37 1.15 -12.55
C VAL A 26 -1.29 0.28 -11.31
N PHE A 27 -2.46 -0.09 -10.76
CA PHE A 27 -2.52 -1.07 -9.68
C PHE A 27 -2.25 -2.47 -10.24
N ASP A 28 -1.06 -2.98 -9.94
CA ASP A 28 -0.59 -4.27 -10.43
C ASP A 28 0.07 -5.06 -9.30
N PRO A 29 -0.65 -6.00 -8.68
CA PRO A 29 -0.11 -6.84 -7.62
C PRO A 29 1.05 -7.74 -8.03
N SER A 30 1.17 -8.10 -9.33
CA SER A 30 2.23 -8.97 -9.83
C SER A 30 3.63 -8.38 -9.65
N ARG A 31 3.72 -7.07 -9.43
CA ARG A 31 4.96 -6.38 -9.06
C ARG A 31 5.60 -6.94 -7.79
N PHE A 32 4.82 -7.63 -6.97
CA PHE A 32 5.26 -8.20 -5.70
C PHE A 32 5.41 -9.72 -5.76
N ASP A 33 5.32 -10.31 -6.95
CA ASP A 33 5.67 -11.71 -7.16
C ASP A 33 7.16 -11.94 -6.92
N GLU A 34 7.53 -13.15 -6.58
CA GLU A 34 8.90 -13.52 -6.18
C GLU A 34 9.95 -13.14 -7.25
N ALA A 35 9.64 -13.37 -8.53
CA ALA A 35 10.51 -13.01 -9.64
C ALA A 35 10.73 -11.48 -9.72
N ALA A 36 9.65 -10.71 -9.71
CA ALA A 36 9.71 -9.25 -9.75
C ALA A 36 10.43 -8.64 -8.54
N GLN A 37 10.31 -9.28 -7.37
CA GLN A 37 11.02 -8.84 -6.17
C GLN A 37 12.53 -9.07 -6.26
N ARG A 38 12.97 -10.18 -6.88
CA ARG A 38 14.40 -10.49 -7.04
C ARG A 38 15.12 -9.52 -8.00
N GLU A 39 14.42 -9.06 -9.03
CA GLU A 39 14.97 -8.14 -10.04
C GLU A 39 14.99 -6.68 -9.56
N ARG A 40 14.14 -6.36 -8.59
CA ARG A 40 14.00 -4.99 -8.11
C ARG A 40 15.18 -4.56 -7.25
N HIS A 41 15.66 -3.32 -7.48
CA HIS A 41 16.64 -2.71 -6.60
C HIS A 41 16.13 -2.65 -5.14
N THR A 42 16.94 -3.08 -4.19
CA THR A 42 16.59 -3.26 -2.77
C THR A 42 15.90 -2.03 -2.15
N PHE A 43 16.33 -0.83 -2.53
CA PHE A 43 15.77 0.41 -1.99
C PHE A 43 14.70 1.06 -2.88
N ALA A 44 14.26 0.40 -3.95
CA ALA A 44 13.15 0.92 -4.76
C ALA A 44 11.78 0.79 -4.05
N TYR A 45 11.68 -0.09 -3.04
CA TYR A 45 10.47 -0.26 -2.24
C TYR A 45 10.79 -0.24 -0.74
N ILE A 46 10.48 0.87 -0.08
CA ILE A 46 10.82 1.14 1.31
C ILE A 46 9.62 1.67 2.10
N PRO A 47 8.48 0.92 2.14
CA PRO A 47 7.25 1.39 2.79
C PRO A 47 7.41 1.67 4.29
N PHE A 48 8.38 1.04 4.92
CA PHE A 48 8.70 1.18 6.34
C PHE A 48 10.10 1.75 6.59
N GLY A 49 10.70 2.39 5.57
CA GLY A 49 12.08 2.84 5.63
C GLY A 49 13.09 1.73 5.33
N GLY A 50 14.35 1.92 5.73
CA GLY A 50 15.42 0.95 5.49
C GLY A 50 16.63 1.16 6.39
N GLY A 51 17.54 0.19 6.41
CA GLY A 51 18.76 0.23 7.22
C GLY A 51 18.51 0.17 8.73
N PRO A 52 19.41 0.75 9.55
CA PRO A 52 19.33 0.68 11.02
C PRO A 52 18.12 1.38 11.65
N ARG A 53 17.40 2.18 10.87
CA ARG A 53 16.20 2.92 11.29
C ARG A 53 14.92 2.38 10.66
N LEU A 54 14.94 1.15 10.16
CA LEU A 54 13.73 0.44 9.72
C LEU A 54 12.67 0.47 10.82
N CYS A 55 11.41 0.65 10.44
CA CYS A 55 10.29 0.68 11.37
C CYS A 55 10.22 -0.63 12.18
N LEU A 56 10.26 -0.53 13.49
CA LEU A 56 10.19 -1.67 14.40
C LEU A 56 8.85 -2.45 14.27
N GLY A 57 7.78 -1.71 13.97
CA GLY A 57 6.42 -2.26 13.87
C GLY A 57 6.05 -2.81 12.49
N ASN A 58 6.97 -2.90 11.54
CA ASN A 58 6.67 -3.29 10.15
C ASN A 58 5.95 -4.64 10.05
N ASN A 59 6.46 -5.67 10.72
CA ASN A 59 5.88 -7.02 10.69
C ASN A 59 4.49 -7.06 11.33
N PHE A 60 4.32 -6.33 12.44
CA PHE A 60 3.04 -6.21 13.11
C PHE A 60 2.01 -5.53 12.20
N ALA A 61 2.37 -4.40 11.60
CA ALA A 61 1.48 -3.66 10.69
C ALA A 61 1.08 -4.49 9.46
N LEU A 62 2.01 -5.24 8.88
CA LEU A 62 1.72 -6.14 7.75
C LEU A 62 0.77 -7.27 8.17
N MET A 63 1.01 -7.89 9.31
CA MET A 63 0.13 -8.93 9.85
C MET A 63 -1.28 -8.41 10.10
N GLU A 64 -1.41 -7.26 10.75
CA GLU A 64 -2.69 -6.59 10.99
C GLU A 64 -3.42 -6.29 9.67
N ALA A 65 -2.74 -5.72 8.68
CA ALA A 65 -3.30 -5.43 7.38
C ALA A 65 -3.84 -6.70 6.68
N VAL A 66 -3.07 -7.79 6.71
CA VAL A 66 -3.49 -9.08 6.14
C VAL A 66 -4.75 -9.60 6.82
N PHE A 67 -4.82 -9.57 8.16
CA PHE A 67 -6.02 -10.01 8.89
C PHE A 67 -7.23 -9.13 8.56
N ILE A 68 -7.09 -7.81 8.54
CA ILE A 68 -8.17 -6.89 8.22
C ILE A 68 -8.70 -7.16 6.80
N VAL A 69 -7.81 -7.27 5.82
CA VAL A 69 -8.19 -7.55 4.42
C VAL A 69 -8.85 -8.92 4.30
N ALA A 70 -8.27 -9.96 4.89
CA ALA A 70 -8.82 -11.31 4.84
C ALA A 70 -10.21 -11.40 5.46
N MET A 71 -10.38 -10.90 6.69
CA MET A 71 -11.65 -10.94 7.41
C MET A 71 -12.73 -10.11 6.71
N THR A 72 -12.36 -8.96 6.17
CA THR A 72 -13.29 -8.08 5.45
C THR A 72 -13.70 -8.71 4.12
N SER A 73 -12.75 -9.18 3.33
CA SER A 73 -13.00 -9.72 1.99
C SER A 73 -13.79 -11.04 2.02
N GLN A 74 -13.66 -11.84 3.07
CA GLN A 74 -14.48 -13.05 3.26
C GLN A 74 -15.95 -12.73 3.47
N ARG A 75 -16.29 -11.61 4.09
CA ARG A 75 -17.65 -11.26 4.50
C ARG A 75 -18.31 -10.24 3.60
N PHE A 76 -17.51 -9.36 3.00
CA PHE A 76 -18.01 -8.20 2.27
C PHE A 76 -17.29 -8.03 0.94
N ARG A 77 -18.01 -7.45 -0.02
CA ARG A 77 -17.45 -6.79 -1.20
C ARG A 77 -17.55 -5.29 -0.96
N LEU A 78 -16.44 -4.59 -1.18
CA LEU A 78 -16.35 -3.14 -1.08
C LEU A 78 -16.45 -2.55 -2.48
N ASN A 79 -17.45 -1.73 -2.73
CA ASN A 79 -17.58 -0.98 -3.99
C ASN A 79 -17.49 0.50 -3.67
N LEU A 80 -16.69 1.24 -4.42
CA LEU A 80 -16.67 2.69 -4.31
C LEU A 80 -18.06 3.26 -4.65
N THR A 81 -18.47 4.31 -3.97
CA THR A 81 -19.67 5.07 -4.38
C THR A 81 -19.44 5.77 -5.71
N GLU A 82 -20.48 6.02 -6.49
CA GLU A 82 -20.37 6.61 -7.84
C GLU A 82 -19.65 7.97 -7.85
N ASN A 83 -19.76 8.73 -6.78
CA ASN A 83 -19.16 10.07 -6.64
C ASN A 83 -17.91 10.07 -5.74
N ALA A 84 -17.29 8.89 -5.53
CA ALA A 84 -16.09 8.80 -4.70
C ALA A 84 -14.92 9.58 -5.31
N LYS A 85 -14.48 10.62 -4.64
CA LYS A 85 -13.25 11.35 -4.98
C LYS A 85 -12.16 10.93 -4.01
N ILE A 86 -11.18 10.20 -4.50
CA ILE A 86 -10.04 9.76 -3.70
C ILE A 86 -8.86 10.67 -4.01
N GLU A 87 -8.66 11.66 -3.15
CA GLU A 87 -7.56 12.62 -3.24
C GLU A 87 -6.59 12.41 -2.08
N PRO A 88 -5.28 12.39 -2.32
CA PRO A 88 -4.31 12.30 -1.26
C PRO A 88 -4.25 13.62 -0.47
N LEU A 89 -4.29 13.52 0.85
CA LEU A 89 -3.91 14.61 1.75
C LEU A 89 -2.48 14.36 2.20
N THR A 90 -1.58 15.24 1.76
CA THR A 90 -0.16 15.18 2.12
C THR A 90 0.08 15.75 3.51
N GLY A 91 0.95 15.09 4.27
CA GLY A 91 1.41 15.50 5.58
C GLY A 91 2.63 14.65 5.95
N LEU A 92 2.94 14.50 7.22
CA LEU A 92 3.96 13.56 7.67
C LEU A 92 3.61 12.12 7.23
N THR A 93 2.33 11.80 7.25
CA THR A 93 1.77 10.59 6.66
C THR A 93 0.70 10.97 5.63
N MET A 94 0.60 10.20 4.55
CA MET A 94 -0.41 10.41 3.54
C MET A 94 -1.70 9.65 3.90
N LYS A 95 -2.85 10.29 3.71
CA LYS A 95 -4.17 9.68 3.92
C LYS A 95 -5.17 10.18 2.88
N PRO A 96 -6.27 9.46 2.64
CA PRO A 96 -7.35 9.97 1.81
C PRO A 96 -7.96 11.23 2.45
N LYS A 97 -8.01 12.34 1.72
CA LYS A 97 -8.49 13.65 2.20
C LYS A 97 -9.92 13.60 2.72
N HIS A 98 -10.78 12.87 2.02
CA HIS A 98 -12.21 12.75 2.32
C HIS A 98 -12.61 11.34 2.78
N GLY A 99 -11.63 10.51 3.19
CA GLY A 99 -11.86 9.09 3.42
C GLY A 99 -12.04 8.30 2.11
N VAL A 100 -12.56 7.09 2.23
CA VAL A 100 -12.87 6.21 1.09
C VAL A 100 -14.33 5.78 1.22
N PRO A 101 -15.27 6.50 0.60
CA PRO A 101 -16.69 6.17 0.69
C PRO A 101 -16.99 4.89 -0.11
N VAL A 102 -17.49 3.87 0.59
CA VAL A 102 -17.76 2.55 0.01
C VAL A 102 -19.16 2.07 0.37
N ILE A 103 -19.74 1.29 -0.53
CA ILE A 103 -20.94 0.48 -0.30
C ILE A 103 -20.49 -0.92 0.08
N LEU A 104 -20.94 -1.37 1.25
CA LEU A 104 -20.68 -2.71 1.74
C LEU A 104 -21.76 -3.66 1.21
N GLN A 105 -21.37 -4.63 0.41
CA GLN A 105 -22.22 -5.73 0.00
C GLN A 105 -21.82 -6.99 0.77
N ARG A 106 -22.74 -7.54 1.55
CA ARG A 106 -22.50 -8.81 2.24
C ARG A 106 -22.34 -9.94 1.21
N ARG A 107 -21.28 -10.71 1.31
CA ARG A 107 -21.15 -11.95 0.54
C ARG A 107 -22.12 -12.98 1.12
N LEU A 108 -22.93 -13.58 0.27
CA LEU A 108 -23.68 -14.78 0.65
C LEU A 108 -22.64 -15.87 0.97
N ALA A 109 -22.90 -16.65 2.02
CA ALA A 109 -22.08 -17.80 2.30
C ALA A 109 -22.07 -18.68 1.04
N VAL A 110 -20.88 -18.86 0.46
CA VAL A 110 -20.73 -19.89 -0.56
C VAL A 110 -21.00 -21.19 0.17
N ASP A 111 -22.07 -21.88 -0.20
CA ASP A 111 -22.32 -23.24 0.26
C ASP A 111 -20.98 -23.99 0.13
N LYS A 112 -20.49 -24.48 1.26
CA LYS A 112 -19.36 -25.39 1.27
C LYS A 112 -19.80 -26.59 0.45
N ALA A 113 -19.53 -26.56 -0.85
CA ALA A 113 -19.65 -27.73 -1.68
C ALA A 113 -18.76 -28.80 -1.02
N ARG A 114 -19.42 -29.86 -0.62
CA ARG A 114 -18.85 -31.07 0.01
C ARG A 114 -17.70 -31.65 -0.80
#